data_6b77e1f5fce670731a564a2da016311d
#
_entry.id   6b77e1f5fce670731a564a2da016311d
#
_cell.length_a   1.000
_cell.length_b   1.000
_cell.length_c   1.000
_cell.angle_alpha   90.00
_cell.angle_beta   90.00
_cell.angle_gamma   90.00
#
_symmetry.space_group_name_H-M   'P 1'
#
loop_
_entity.id
_entity.type
_entity.pdbx_description
1 polymer ?
#
loop_
_entity_poly.entity_id
_entity_poly.type
_entity_poly.pdbx_seq_one_letter_code
_entity_poly.pdbx_strand_id
1 'polypeptide(L)' 'MPISKFFPVIHLLDDAQGRREADKAFDAGADGVFFIHHRGDDTMAVRVAQEVKKAYPQWYV' A
#
# COMPACT_ATOMS: atom_id res chain seq x y z
N MET A 1 -23.67 13.17 -3.82
CA MET A 1 -22.41 13.49 -3.17
C MET A 1 -21.29 12.70 -3.78
N PRO A 2 -20.24 13.33 -4.29
CA PRO A 2 -19.13 12.56 -4.81
C PRO A 2 -18.42 11.83 -3.66
N ILE A 3 -18.11 10.58 -3.90
CA ILE A 3 -17.33 9.81 -2.96
C ILE A 3 -15.85 9.98 -3.33
N SER A 4 -15.11 10.65 -2.46
CA SER A 4 -13.69 10.79 -2.66
C SER A 4 -12.99 9.57 -2.10
N LYS A 5 -12.22 8.90 -2.96
CA LYS A 5 -11.39 7.78 -2.54
C LYS A 5 -9.95 8.26 -2.44
N PHE A 6 -9.28 7.81 -1.40
CA PHE A 6 -7.93 8.23 -1.10
C PHE A 6 -6.99 7.03 -1.24
N PHE A 7 -6.04 7.13 -2.17
CA PHE A 7 -5.08 6.07 -2.47
C PHE A 7 -3.66 6.65 -2.44
N PRO A 8 -3.04 6.71 -1.26
CA PRO A 8 -1.67 7.22 -1.20
C PRO A 8 -0.70 6.31 -1.96
N VAL A 9 0.33 6.93 -2.52
CA VAL A 9 1.39 6.22 -3.23
C VAL A 9 2.55 6.00 -2.26
N ILE A 10 2.98 4.77 -2.11
CA ILE A 10 4.07 4.41 -1.21
C ILE A 10 5.29 4.05 -2.04
N HIS A 11 6.38 4.78 -1.82
CA HIS A 11 7.65 4.51 -2.47
C HIS A 11 8.42 3.48 -1.64
N LEU A 12 8.49 2.25 -2.14
CA LEU A 12 9.07 1.16 -1.38
C LEU A 12 10.59 1.26 -1.30
N LEU A 13 11.11 1.11 -0.10
CA LEU A 13 12.55 0.95 0.16
C LEU A 13 12.84 -0.48 0.63
N ASP A 14 11.99 -1.02 1.50
CA ASP A 14 12.05 -2.39 1.97
C ASP A 14 10.67 -2.84 2.43
N ASP A 15 10.53 -4.13 2.74
CA ASP A 15 9.26 -4.72 3.13
C ASP A 15 8.71 -4.09 4.42
N ALA A 16 9.56 -3.91 5.42
CA ALA A 16 9.14 -3.38 6.71
C ALA A 16 8.64 -1.93 6.58
N GLN A 17 9.34 -1.13 5.78
CA GLN A 17 8.94 0.24 5.54
C GLN A 17 7.59 0.28 4.79
N GLY A 18 7.43 -0.56 3.77
CA GLY A 18 6.20 -0.63 2.99
C GLY A 18 5.01 -0.97 3.87
N ARG A 19 5.16 -1.96 4.74
CA ARG A 19 4.10 -2.36 5.65
C ARG A 19 3.77 -1.26 6.65
N ARG A 20 4.77 -0.61 7.21
CA ARG A 20 4.57 0.48 8.16
C ARG A 20 3.83 1.65 7.52
N GLU A 21 4.20 2.01 6.30
CA GLU A 21 3.53 3.10 5.59
C GLU A 21 2.09 2.73 5.25
N ALA A 22 1.84 1.47 4.88
CA ALA A 22 0.48 0.99 4.62
C ALA A 22 -0.38 1.06 5.89
N ASP A 23 0.16 0.68 7.03
CA ASP A 23 -0.56 0.73 8.30
C ASP A 23 -0.92 2.19 8.66
N LYS A 24 -0.01 3.13 8.42
CA LYS A 24 -0.30 4.54 8.62
C LYS A 24 -1.39 5.05 7.71
N ALA A 25 -1.36 4.62 6.45
CA ALA A 25 -2.39 5.01 5.48
C ALA A 25 -3.75 4.46 5.90
N PHE A 26 -3.80 3.23 6.38
CA PHE A 26 -5.04 2.63 6.85
C PHE A 26 -5.61 3.43 8.03
N ASP A 27 -4.76 3.79 8.99
CA ASP A 27 -5.17 4.58 10.15
C ASP A 27 -5.66 5.97 9.74
N ALA A 28 -5.15 6.52 8.66
CA ALA A 28 -5.56 7.82 8.15
C ALA A 28 -6.86 7.75 7.33
N GLY A 29 -7.43 6.55 7.16
CA GLY A 29 -8.70 6.39 6.45
C GLY A 29 -8.55 6.18 4.95
N ALA A 30 -7.40 5.75 4.48
CA ALA A 30 -7.20 5.48 3.07
C ALA A 30 -8.09 4.31 2.61
N ASP A 31 -8.50 4.34 1.35
CA ASP A 31 -9.29 3.28 0.73
C ASP A 31 -8.41 2.18 0.13
N GLY A 32 -7.12 2.42 0.04
CA GLY A 32 -6.13 1.50 -0.47
C GLY A 32 -4.80 2.20 -0.61
N VAL A 33 -3.85 1.54 -1.22
CA VAL A 33 -2.53 2.12 -1.47
C VAL A 33 -1.98 1.65 -2.82
N PHE A 34 -1.08 2.44 -3.39
CA PHE A 34 -0.28 2.03 -4.55
C PHE A 34 1.18 1.94 -4.13
N PHE A 35 1.82 0.85 -4.48
CA PHE A 35 3.24 0.66 -4.20
C PHE A 35 4.06 0.91 -5.46
N ILE A 36 5.11 1.70 -5.35
CA ILE A 36 6.05 1.98 -6.43
C ILE A 36 7.45 1.62 -5.97
N HIS A 37 8.19 0.91 -6.80
CA HIS A 37 9.58 0.58 -6.54
C HIS A 37 10.45 1.18 -7.63
N HIS A 38 11.30 2.12 -7.26
CA HIS A 38 12.08 2.92 -8.22
C HIS A 38 13.19 2.16 -8.93
N ARG A 39 13.58 1.02 -8.39
CA ARG A 39 14.68 0.24 -8.98
C ARG A 39 14.20 -0.87 -9.91
N GLY A 40 12.91 -0.91 -10.21
CA GLY A 40 12.35 -1.90 -11.10
C GLY A 40 12.23 -3.31 -10.51
N ASP A 41 12.35 -3.43 -9.19
CA ASP A 41 12.16 -4.71 -8.52
C ASP A 41 10.69 -4.91 -8.17
N ASP A 42 9.94 -5.40 -9.14
CA ASP A 42 8.52 -5.63 -8.97
C ASP A 42 8.22 -6.76 -7.97
N THR A 43 9.19 -7.64 -7.71
CA THR A 43 9.01 -8.75 -6.78
C THR A 43 8.73 -8.25 -5.36
N MET A 44 9.48 -7.25 -4.91
CA MET A 44 9.24 -6.68 -3.58
C MET A 44 7.87 -6.03 -3.52
N ALA A 45 7.50 -5.27 -4.55
CA ALA A 45 6.21 -4.60 -4.58
C ALA A 45 5.06 -5.60 -4.52
N VAL A 46 5.14 -6.69 -5.28
CA VAL A 46 4.12 -7.73 -5.27
C VAL A 46 4.04 -8.40 -3.89
N ARG A 47 5.19 -8.72 -3.29
CA ARG A 47 5.23 -9.38 -1.99
C ARG A 47 4.60 -8.51 -0.90
N VAL A 48 4.97 -7.24 -0.84
CA VAL A 48 4.41 -6.31 0.15
C VAL A 48 2.92 -6.12 -0.10
N ALA A 49 2.52 -5.97 -1.35
CA ALA A 49 1.10 -5.80 -1.69
C ALA A 49 0.28 -7.01 -1.24
N GLN A 50 0.80 -8.22 -1.44
CA GLN A 50 0.11 -9.43 -1.01
C GLN A 50 -0.05 -9.50 0.50
N GLU A 51 0.99 -9.12 1.25
CA GLU A 51 0.92 -9.11 2.71
C GLU A 51 -0.08 -8.07 3.22
N VAL A 52 -0.07 -6.90 2.62
CA VAL A 52 -1.01 -5.84 2.99
C VAL A 52 -2.43 -6.26 2.65
N LYS A 53 -2.64 -6.89 1.50
CA LYS A 53 -3.97 -7.37 1.12
C LYS A 53 -4.49 -8.44 2.08
N LYS A 54 -3.62 -9.30 2.59
CA LYS A 54 -3.99 -10.28 3.61
C LYS A 54 -4.46 -9.62 4.89
N ALA A 55 -3.76 -8.57 5.31
CA ALA A 55 -4.10 -7.86 6.55
C ALA A 55 -5.37 -7.03 6.39
N TYR A 56 -5.60 -6.50 5.20
CA TYR A 56 -6.74 -5.63 4.91
C TYR A 56 -7.48 -6.13 3.67
N PRO A 57 -8.24 -7.24 3.77
CA PRO A 57 -8.83 -7.88 2.58
C PRO A 57 -9.79 -6.99 1.78
N GLN A 58 -10.40 -6.02 2.43
CA GLN A 58 -11.35 -5.12 1.77
C GLN A 58 -10.68 -3.92 1.12
N TRP A 59 -9.40 -3.78 1.32
CA TRP A 59 -8.62 -2.65 0.84
C TRP A 59 -8.22 -2.85 -0.62
N TYR A 60 -8.15 -1.77 -1.33
CA TYR A 60 -7.67 -1.79 -2.71
C TYR A 60 -6.13 -1.62 -2.71
N VAL A 61 -5.44 -2.58 -3.27
CA VAL A 61 -3.96 -2.55 -3.29
C VAL A 61 -3.43 -2.74 -4.69
#